data_083f8986090f5a7479c8652c31b75db8
#
_entry.id   083f8986090f5a7479c8652c31b75db8
#
_cell.length_a   1.000
_cell.length_b   1.000
_cell.length_c   1.000
_cell.angle_alpha   90.00
_cell.angle_beta   90.00
_cell.angle_gamma   90.00
#
_symmetry.space_group_name_H-M   'P 1'
#
loop_
_entity.id
_entity.type
_entity.pdbx_description
1 polymer ?
#
loop_
_entity_poly.entity_id
_entity_poly.type
_entity_poly.pdbx_seq_one_letter_code
_entity_poly.pdbx_strand_id
1 'polypeptide(L)'
;MEPHKETLYREWAHAPSHLFVPGGTYIITASTYQRALLFDSHEKRDFLMQSLFDEAERWGWSLQAWAVMENHYHFVVLAPEDAATLKRLITSLHSKTAIWLNKTDGAPGRKVWFQYWDTSLTYQHSYLARLNYVHNNPVKHGLVGDAENYRWCSLGWFNRNAEAGFRKTVLSFKYDQITIEDNF
;
A
#
# COMPACT_ATOMS: atom_id res chain seq x y z
N MET A 1 4.67 -5.85 38.51
CA MET A 1 5.02 -4.53 37.96
C MET A 1 5.27 -4.77 36.47
N GLU A 2 4.21 -4.64 35.65
CA GLU A 2 4.33 -4.88 34.21
C GLU A 2 5.03 -3.68 33.56
N PRO A 3 5.93 -3.92 32.60
CA PRO A 3 6.56 -2.81 31.88
C PRO A 3 5.52 -2.10 31.00
N HIS A 4 5.31 -0.81 31.24
CA HIS A 4 4.54 0.06 30.37
C HIS A 4 5.13 -0.01 28.95
N LYS A 5 4.36 -0.55 28.00
CA LYS A 5 4.62 -0.37 26.58
C LYS A 5 4.49 1.12 26.26
N GLU A 6 5.61 1.81 26.16
CA GLU A 6 5.62 3.17 25.61
C GLU A 6 5.14 3.12 24.16
N THR A 7 3.94 3.61 23.95
CA THR A 7 3.38 3.83 22.62
C THR A 7 4.00 5.09 22.05
N LEU A 8 4.90 4.94 21.09
CA LEU A 8 5.54 6.08 20.39
C LEU A 8 4.48 6.78 19.51
N TYR A 9 3.77 7.74 20.09
CA TYR A 9 2.92 8.69 19.37
C TYR A 9 3.77 9.84 18.83
N ARG A 10 3.69 10.09 17.52
CA ARG A 10 4.18 11.32 16.92
C ARG A 10 3.02 12.02 16.23
N GLU A 11 2.52 13.07 16.85
CA GLU A 11 1.55 13.96 16.24
C GLU A 11 2.25 14.96 15.31
N TRP A 12 1.72 15.09 14.09
CA TRP A 12 2.10 16.13 13.15
C TRP A 12 0.89 17.04 12.96
N ALA A 13 1.05 18.36 13.13
CA ALA A 13 -0.01 19.31 12.83
C ALA A 13 -0.47 19.11 11.37
N HIS A 14 -1.73 18.76 11.17
CA HIS A 14 -2.38 18.49 9.87
C HIS A 14 -2.00 17.15 9.17
N ALA A 15 -1.47 16.16 9.89
CA ALA A 15 -1.28 14.80 9.40
C ALA A 15 -2.01 13.80 10.30
N PRO A 16 -2.50 12.66 9.77
CA PRO A 16 -3.05 11.60 10.60
C PRO A 16 -2.00 11.09 11.59
N SER A 17 -2.42 10.72 12.80
CA SER A 17 -1.53 10.15 13.82
C SER A 17 -0.98 8.82 13.32
N HIS A 18 0.35 8.70 13.25
CA HIS A 18 1.03 7.47 12.85
C HIS A 18 1.40 6.65 14.07
N LEU A 19 0.83 5.46 14.22
CA LEU A 19 1.17 4.52 15.27
C LEU A 19 2.19 3.50 14.74
N PHE A 20 3.43 3.58 15.19
CA PHE A 20 4.50 2.67 14.78
C PHE A 20 4.71 1.58 15.82
N VAL A 21 4.32 0.34 15.48
CA VAL A 21 4.48 -0.84 16.35
C VAL A 21 5.45 -1.82 15.70
N PRO A 22 6.58 -2.18 16.34
CA PRO A 22 7.48 -3.22 15.84
C PRO A 22 6.73 -4.53 15.57
N GLY A 23 6.97 -5.17 14.42
CA GLY A 23 6.26 -6.37 14.02
C GLY A 23 4.76 -6.16 13.76
N GLY A 24 4.26 -4.92 13.77
CA GLY A 24 2.89 -4.59 13.45
C GLY A 24 2.60 -4.71 11.95
N THR A 25 1.34 -4.96 11.61
CA THR A 25 0.89 -4.97 10.22
C THR A 25 0.15 -3.68 9.91
N TYR A 26 0.39 -3.12 8.73
CA TYR A 26 -0.19 -1.86 8.29
C TYR A 26 -0.79 -2.00 6.90
N ILE A 27 -1.90 -1.29 6.66
CA ILE A 27 -2.34 -0.96 5.31
C ILE A 27 -1.96 0.48 5.00
N ILE A 28 -1.36 0.68 3.83
CA ILE A 28 -0.94 1.99 3.33
C ILE A 28 -1.73 2.30 2.07
N THR A 29 -2.21 3.53 1.99
CA THR A 29 -2.89 4.08 0.82
C THR A 29 -2.27 5.43 0.47
N ALA A 30 -1.96 5.65 -0.81
CA ALA A 30 -1.57 6.97 -1.29
C ALA A 30 -2.14 7.24 -2.66
N SER A 31 -2.49 8.50 -2.92
CA SER A 31 -2.99 8.94 -4.21
C SER A 31 -2.10 10.00 -4.84
N THR A 32 -2.20 10.13 -6.15
CA THR A 32 -1.60 11.24 -6.89
C THR A 32 -2.30 12.56 -6.53
N TYR A 33 -1.60 13.66 -6.76
CA TYR A 33 -2.16 14.99 -6.54
C TYR A 33 -3.37 15.22 -7.46
N GLN A 34 -4.47 15.67 -6.88
CA GLN A 34 -5.76 15.86 -7.55
C GLN A 34 -6.32 14.60 -8.25
N ARG A 35 -5.86 13.41 -7.80
CA ARG A 35 -6.28 12.11 -8.38
C ARG A 35 -5.99 11.97 -9.87
N ALA A 36 -5.03 12.72 -10.38
CA ALA A 36 -4.65 12.68 -11.78
C ALA A 36 -4.12 11.29 -12.16
N LEU A 37 -4.52 10.77 -13.32
CA LEU A 37 -4.10 9.46 -13.84
C LEU A 37 -2.66 9.53 -14.37
N LEU A 38 -1.68 9.69 -13.47
CA LEU A 38 -0.29 9.93 -13.82
C LEU A 38 0.48 8.65 -14.16
N PHE A 39 0.05 7.50 -13.65
CA PHE A 39 0.63 6.18 -13.93
C PHE A 39 -0.19 5.44 -15.01
N ASP A 40 -0.55 6.12 -16.08
CA ASP A 40 -1.46 5.72 -17.14
C ASP A 40 -0.91 4.67 -18.11
N SER A 41 0.41 4.43 -18.14
CA SER A 41 1.04 3.43 -18.99
C SER A 41 1.54 2.22 -18.20
N HIS A 42 1.80 1.11 -18.92
CA HIS A 42 2.40 -0.10 -18.33
C HIS A 42 3.77 0.20 -17.72
N GLU A 43 4.62 0.93 -18.43
CA GLU A 43 5.97 1.29 -18.00
C GLU A 43 5.93 2.09 -16.68
N LYS A 44 5.01 3.06 -16.56
CA LYS A 44 4.87 3.88 -15.37
C LYS A 44 4.42 3.07 -14.16
N ARG A 45 3.45 2.18 -14.33
CA ARG A 45 3.03 1.26 -13.24
C ARG A 45 4.09 0.22 -12.90
N ASP A 46 4.80 -0.31 -13.88
CA ASP A 46 5.95 -1.21 -13.65
C ASP A 46 7.02 -0.51 -12.81
N PHE A 47 7.37 0.74 -13.14
CA PHE A 47 8.35 1.51 -12.39
C PHE A 47 7.89 1.80 -10.94
N LEU A 48 6.61 2.15 -10.74
CA LEU A 48 6.06 2.38 -9.40
C LEU A 48 6.05 1.09 -8.57
N MET A 49 5.59 -0.02 -9.14
CA MET A 49 5.54 -1.31 -8.47
C MET A 49 6.95 -1.81 -8.11
N GLN A 50 7.91 -1.75 -9.04
CA GLN A 50 9.29 -2.14 -8.76
C GLN A 50 9.92 -1.24 -7.70
N SER A 51 9.66 0.07 -7.76
CA SER A 51 10.15 0.99 -6.73
C SER A 51 9.57 0.68 -5.35
N LEU A 52 8.31 0.25 -5.26
CA LEU A 52 7.71 -0.20 -4.00
C LEU A 52 8.44 -1.44 -3.45
N PHE A 53 8.75 -2.42 -4.30
CA PHE A 53 9.46 -3.62 -3.88
C PHE A 53 10.88 -3.30 -3.39
N ASP A 54 11.63 -2.50 -4.16
CA ASP A 54 12.99 -2.07 -3.82
C ASP A 54 13.03 -1.33 -2.47
N GLU A 55 12.09 -0.40 -2.25
CA GLU A 55 12.06 0.38 -1.02
C GLU A 55 11.56 -0.45 0.18
N ALA A 56 10.61 -1.36 -0.02
CA ALA A 56 10.18 -2.29 1.03
C ALA A 56 11.36 -3.17 1.48
N GLU A 57 12.08 -3.78 0.54
CA GLU A 57 13.27 -4.59 0.83
C GLU A 57 14.35 -3.76 1.53
N ARG A 58 14.66 -2.57 1.01
CA ARG A 58 15.69 -1.67 1.56
C ARG A 58 15.45 -1.31 3.02
N TRP A 59 14.20 -1.12 3.42
CA TRP A 59 13.82 -0.72 4.77
C TRP A 59 13.37 -1.90 5.64
N GLY A 60 13.47 -3.15 5.12
CA GLY A 60 13.13 -4.38 5.84
C GLY A 60 11.64 -4.61 6.04
N TRP A 61 10.77 -3.96 5.25
CA TRP A 61 9.32 -4.15 5.29
C TRP A 61 8.88 -5.33 4.43
N SER A 62 8.09 -6.24 4.98
CA SER A 62 7.60 -7.41 4.27
C SER A 62 6.22 -7.17 3.66
N LEU A 63 6.17 -7.08 2.32
CA LEU A 63 4.91 -6.92 1.58
C LEU A 63 4.05 -8.19 1.70
N GLN A 64 2.79 -7.99 2.08
CA GLN A 64 1.79 -9.06 2.23
C GLN A 64 0.74 -9.02 1.11
N ALA A 65 0.39 -7.82 0.65
CA ALA A 65 -0.49 -7.58 -0.49
C ALA A 65 -0.17 -6.21 -1.11
N TRP A 66 -0.42 -6.04 -2.41
CA TRP A 66 -0.28 -4.76 -3.10
C TRP A 66 -1.24 -4.67 -4.29
N ALA A 67 -1.62 -3.45 -4.62
CA ALA A 67 -2.33 -3.08 -5.85
C ALA A 67 -1.91 -1.66 -6.25
N VAL A 68 -1.41 -1.51 -7.48
CA VAL A 68 -0.95 -0.24 -8.06
C VAL A 68 -1.87 0.13 -9.21
N MET A 69 -2.56 1.25 -9.10
CA MET A 69 -3.47 1.80 -10.11
C MET A 69 -2.88 3.04 -10.79
N GLU A 70 -3.63 3.66 -11.67
CA GLU A 70 -3.17 4.80 -12.46
C GLU A 70 -3.00 6.09 -11.64
N ASN A 71 -3.72 6.22 -10.53
CA ASN A 71 -3.72 7.40 -9.67
C ASN A 71 -3.57 7.14 -8.17
N HIS A 72 -3.42 5.89 -7.76
CA HIS A 72 -3.22 5.53 -6.35
C HIS A 72 -2.64 4.13 -6.22
N TYR A 73 -2.24 3.79 -5.01
CA TYR A 73 -1.86 2.44 -4.65
C TYR A 73 -2.34 2.08 -3.25
N HIS A 74 -2.49 0.78 -3.03
CA HIS A 74 -2.66 0.18 -1.70
C HIS A 74 -1.62 -0.90 -1.50
N PHE A 75 -1.11 -1.03 -0.29
CA PHE A 75 -0.38 -2.22 0.09
C PHE A 75 -0.52 -2.55 1.57
N VAL A 76 -0.41 -3.82 1.91
CA VAL A 76 -0.34 -4.34 3.28
C VAL A 76 1.09 -4.80 3.53
N VAL A 77 1.67 -4.34 4.63
CA VAL A 77 3.06 -4.65 5.02
C VAL A 77 3.16 -5.06 6.47
N LEU A 78 4.11 -5.96 6.75
CA LEU A 78 4.57 -6.28 8.09
C LEU A 78 5.81 -5.44 8.40
N ALA A 79 5.80 -4.79 9.56
CA ALA A 79 6.86 -3.91 9.99
C ALA A 79 8.12 -4.68 10.43
N PRO A 80 9.31 -4.13 10.18
CA PRO A 80 10.55 -4.56 10.81
C PRO A 80 10.58 -4.16 12.30
N GLU A 81 11.68 -4.46 12.98
CA GLU A 81 11.91 -4.04 14.37
C GLU A 81 11.81 -2.51 14.52
N ASP A 82 12.38 -1.74 13.60
CA ASP A 82 12.20 -0.27 13.52
C ASP A 82 11.05 0.12 12.60
N ALA A 83 9.82 0.09 13.12
CA ALA A 83 8.63 0.49 12.39
C ALA A 83 8.57 2.00 12.05
N ALA A 84 9.36 2.86 12.71
CA ALA A 84 9.43 4.29 12.40
C ALA A 84 10.02 4.57 11.01
N THR A 85 10.67 3.58 10.39
CA THR A 85 11.18 3.65 9.01
C THR A 85 10.09 3.72 7.95
N LEU A 86 8.80 3.49 8.27
CA LEU A 86 7.69 3.62 7.32
C LEU A 86 7.69 4.98 6.61
N LYS A 87 7.89 6.06 7.37
CA LYS A 87 7.96 7.40 6.78
C LYS A 87 9.11 7.54 5.77
N ARG A 88 10.26 6.89 6.05
CA ARG A 88 11.42 6.91 5.14
C ARG A 88 11.12 6.12 3.87
N LEU A 89 10.51 4.93 4.00
CA LEU A 89 10.06 4.12 2.87
C LEU A 89 9.16 4.94 1.94
N ILE A 90 8.08 5.53 2.49
CA ILE A 90 7.10 6.28 1.68
C ILE A 90 7.74 7.54 1.07
N THR A 91 8.55 8.28 1.83
CA THR A 91 9.23 9.47 1.30
C THR A 91 10.18 9.12 0.15
N SER A 92 10.95 8.04 0.29
CA SER A 92 11.87 7.57 -0.74
C SER A 92 11.11 7.10 -1.99
N LEU A 93 10.08 6.27 -1.82
CA LEU A 93 9.20 5.80 -2.88
C LEU A 93 8.60 6.98 -3.67
N HIS A 94 7.99 7.94 -2.97
CA HIS A 94 7.35 9.10 -3.58
C HIS A 94 8.35 9.99 -4.31
N SER A 95 9.52 10.26 -3.71
CA SER A 95 10.56 11.08 -4.33
C SER A 95 11.13 10.43 -5.58
N LYS A 96 11.51 9.14 -5.52
CA LYS A 96 12.06 8.36 -6.64
C LYS A 96 11.08 8.34 -7.82
N THR A 97 9.82 8.01 -7.54
CA THR A 97 8.80 7.88 -8.58
C THR A 97 8.38 9.22 -9.16
N ALA A 98 8.29 10.28 -8.35
CA ALA A 98 7.96 11.63 -8.83
C ALA A 98 9.07 12.20 -9.74
N ILE A 99 10.33 12.04 -9.36
CA ILE A 99 11.48 12.50 -10.18
C ILE A 99 11.49 11.78 -11.53
N TRP A 100 11.37 10.46 -11.49
CA TRP A 100 11.37 9.64 -12.72
C TRP A 100 10.18 10.00 -13.62
N LEU A 101 8.98 10.05 -13.06
CA LEU A 101 7.74 10.35 -13.81
C LEU A 101 7.77 11.74 -14.44
N ASN A 102 8.21 12.76 -13.69
CA ASN A 102 8.32 14.11 -14.21
C ASN A 102 9.34 14.24 -15.33
N LYS A 103 10.44 13.47 -15.25
CA LYS A 103 11.43 13.38 -16.32
C LYS A 103 10.84 12.71 -17.56
N THR A 104 10.15 11.58 -17.39
CA THR A 104 9.50 10.82 -18.47
C THR A 104 8.45 11.65 -19.20
N ASP A 105 7.64 12.41 -18.45
CA ASP A 105 6.56 13.22 -19.02
C ASP A 105 7.01 14.63 -19.47
N GLY A 106 8.28 15.00 -19.28
CA GLY A 106 8.75 16.36 -19.57
C GLY A 106 8.07 17.45 -18.73
N ALA A 107 7.67 17.12 -17.50
CA ALA A 107 6.90 17.98 -16.59
C ALA A 107 7.68 18.32 -15.29
N PRO A 108 8.82 19.04 -15.40
CA PRO A 108 9.65 19.32 -14.23
C PRO A 108 8.90 20.16 -13.19
N GLY A 109 9.04 19.77 -11.91
CA GLY A 109 8.40 20.48 -10.79
C GLY A 109 6.92 20.15 -10.58
N ARG A 110 6.29 19.31 -11.42
CA ARG A 110 4.90 18.87 -11.21
C ARG A 110 4.80 18.12 -9.87
N LYS A 111 3.78 18.47 -9.06
CA LYS A 111 3.44 17.71 -7.86
C LYS A 111 2.79 16.38 -8.28
N VAL A 112 3.41 15.26 -7.93
CA VAL A 112 2.92 13.92 -8.30
C VAL A 112 2.06 13.34 -7.19
N TRP A 113 2.57 13.31 -5.97
CA TRP A 113 1.88 12.68 -4.85
C TRP A 113 1.13 13.68 -3.99
N PHE A 114 0.00 13.20 -3.44
CA PHE A 114 -0.73 13.85 -2.35
C PHE A 114 -0.24 13.30 -1.00
N GLN A 115 -1.10 13.18 -0.02
CA GLN A 115 -0.80 12.55 1.26
C GLN A 115 -0.93 11.03 1.16
N TYR A 116 -0.29 10.30 2.08
CA TYR A 116 -0.56 8.90 2.32
C TYR A 116 -1.26 8.73 3.66
N TRP A 117 -2.00 7.64 3.79
CA TRP A 117 -2.64 7.20 5.01
C TRP A 117 -2.10 5.83 5.38
N ASP A 118 -1.81 5.62 6.65
CA ASP A 118 -1.46 4.33 7.21
C ASP A 118 -2.42 3.98 8.34
N THR A 119 -2.81 2.71 8.40
CA THR A 119 -3.66 2.17 9.47
C THR A 119 -3.02 0.90 10.00
N SER A 120 -2.79 0.87 11.32
CA SER A 120 -2.32 -0.34 12.00
C SER A 120 -3.43 -1.38 12.09
N LEU A 121 -3.16 -2.60 11.66
CA LEU A 121 -4.09 -3.72 11.63
C LEU A 121 -3.89 -4.58 12.88
N THR A 122 -4.55 -4.21 13.98
CA THR A 122 -4.36 -4.83 15.29
C THR A 122 -5.19 -6.10 15.50
N TYR A 123 -6.21 -6.34 14.68
CA TYR A 123 -7.09 -7.51 14.77
C TYR A 123 -6.93 -8.41 13.54
N GLN A 124 -6.85 -9.73 13.76
CA GLN A 124 -6.74 -10.72 12.68
C GLN A 124 -7.84 -10.55 11.63
N HIS A 125 -9.08 -10.36 12.04
CA HIS A 125 -10.20 -10.13 11.12
C HIS A 125 -9.97 -8.90 10.23
N SER A 126 -9.48 -7.82 10.80
CA SER A 126 -9.14 -6.59 10.09
C SER A 126 -8.02 -6.82 9.07
N TYR A 127 -6.99 -7.58 9.45
CA TYR A 127 -5.88 -7.95 8.57
C TYR A 127 -6.36 -8.78 7.36
N LEU A 128 -7.10 -9.87 7.60
CA LEU A 128 -7.59 -10.75 6.54
C LEU A 128 -8.51 -10.01 5.56
N ALA A 129 -9.40 -9.17 6.08
CA ALA A 129 -10.29 -8.36 5.27
C ALA A 129 -9.52 -7.34 4.39
N ARG A 130 -8.43 -6.71 4.90
CA ARG A 130 -7.59 -5.78 4.14
C ARG A 130 -6.73 -6.48 3.09
N LEU A 131 -6.26 -7.69 3.36
CA LEU A 131 -5.60 -8.49 2.33
C LEU A 131 -6.54 -8.70 1.13
N ASN A 132 -7.78 -9.19 1.41
CA ASN A 132 -8.75 -9.42 0.35
C ASN A 132 -9.17 -8.13 -0.36
N TYR A 133 -9.31 -7.03 0.39
CA TYR A 133 -9.57 -5.71 -0.16
C TYR A 133 -8.49 -5.27 -1.16
N VAL A 134 -7.21 -5.36 -0.79
CA VAL A 134 -6.10 -4.97 -1.67
C VAL A 134 -6.03 -5.89 -2.89
N HIS A 135 -6.21 -7.20 -2.71
CA HIS A 135 -6.24 -8.17 -3.81
C HIS A 135 -7.36 -7.90 -4.82
N ASN A 136 -8.53 -7.44 -4.38
CA ASN A 136 -9.68 -7.19 -5.26
C ASN A 136 -9.85 -5.71 -5.65
N ASN A 137 -8.92 -4.85 -5.27
CA ASN A 137 -9.00 -3.43 -5.57
C ASN A 137 -9.13 -3.11 -7.07
N PRO A 138 -8.39 -3.78 -8.00
CA PRO A 138 -8.56 -3.56 -9.43
C PRO A 138 -9.98 -3.89 -9.95
N VAL A 139 -10.64 -4.91 -9.37
CA VAL A 139 -12.04 -5.24 -9.70
C VAL A 139 -12.99 -4.20 -9.15
N LYS A 140 -12.78 -3.76 -7.90
CA LYS A 140 -13.57 -2.69 -7.27
C LYS A 140 -13.57 -1.40 -8.09
N HIS A 141 -12.44 -1.07 -8.70
CA HIS A 141 -12.29 0.11 -9.58
C HIS A 141 -12.67 -0.16 -11.05
N GLY A 142 -13.17 -1.34 -11.38
CA GLY A 142 -13.63 -1.68 -12.73
C GLY A 142 -12.51 -1.79 -13.78
N LEU A 143 -11.25 -1.93 -13.36
CA LEU A 143 -10.12 -2.02 -14.27
C LEU A 143 -10.04 -3.39 -14.97
N VAL A 144 -10.47 -4.44 -14.28
CA VAL A 144 -10.54 -5.82 -14.78
C VAL A 144 -11.74 -6.55 -14.17
N GLY A 145 -12.22 -7.59 -14.83
CA GLY A 145 -13.29 -8.47 -14.28
C GLY A 145 -12.77 -9.49 -13.26
N ASP A 146 -11.46 -9.79 -13.30
CA ASP A 146 -10.78 -10.70 -12.38
C ASP A 146 -9.41 -10.10 -12.05
N ALA A 147 -9.17 -9.87 -10.75
CA ALA A 147 -7.94 -9.23 -10.27
C ALA A 147 -6.69 -10.10 -10.48
N GLU A 148 -6.81 -11.41 -10.68
CA GLU A 148 -5.68 -12.27 -11.03
C GLU A 148 -5.06 -11.88 -12.38
N ASN A 149 -5.87 -11.29 -13.28
CA ASN A 149 -5.44 -10.79 -14.58
C ASN A 149 -4.85 -9.38 -14.53
N TYR A 150 -4.81 -8.75 -13.36
CA TYR A 150 -4.23 -7.41 -13.22
C TYR A 150 -2.77 -7.50 -12.75
N ARG A 151 -1.84 -7.28 -13.67
CA ARG A 151 -0.39 -7.47 -13.49
C ARG A 151 0.18 -6.75 -12.25
N TRP A 152 -0.34 -5.58 -11.90
CA TRP A 152 0.14 -4.74 -10.79
C TRP A 152 -0.60 -5.00 -9.47
N CYS A 153 -1.22 -6.18 -9.35
CA CYS A 153 -1.88 -6.64 -8.14
C CYS A 153 -1.29 -7.96 -7.67
N SER A 154 -1.24 -8.12 -6.36
CA SER A 154 -0.68 -9.31 -5.72
C SER A 154 -1.56 -10.55 -5.77
N LEU A 155 -2.82 -10.49 -6.25
CA LEU A 155 -3.72 -11.65 -6.20
C LEU A 155 -3.16 -12.86 -6.94
N GLY A 156 -2.64 -12.69 -8.15
CA GLY A 156 -2.04 -13.79 -8.91
C GLY A 156 -0.83 -14.41 -8.21
N TRP A 157 0.02 -13.59 -7.58
CA TRP A 157 1.12 -14.06 -6.75
C TRP A 157 0.61 -14.80 -5.51
N PHE A 158 -0.38 -14.24 -4.81
CA PHE A 158 -1.00 -14.82 -3.61
C PHE A 158 -1.62 -16.19 -3.92
N ASN A 159 -2.35 -16.34 -5.01
CA ASN A 159 -2.95 -17.59 -5.42
C ASN A 159 -1.94 -18.70 -5.68
N ARG A 160 -0.75 -18.37 -6.17
CA ARG A 160 0.32 -19.35 -6.43
C ARG A 160 1.17 -19.70 -5.21
N ASN A 161 1.29 -18.78 -4.24
CA ASN A 161 2.27 -18.92 -3.15
C ASN A 161 1.64 -19.13 -1.76
N ALA A 162 0.39 -18.71 -1.55
CA ALA A 162 -0.26 -18.86 -0.26
C ALA A 162 -0.72 -20.31 -0.01
N GLU A 163 -0.62 -20.76 1.23
CA GLU A 163 -1.18 -22.03 1.67
C GLU A 163 -2.70 -22.05 1.41
N ALA A 164 -3.23 -23.21 0.97
CA ALA A 164 -4.60 -23.31 0.46
C ALA A 164 -5.68 -22.93 1.49
N GLY A 165 -5.50 -23.30 2.77
CA GLY A 165 -6.43 -22.95 3.84
C GLY A 165 -6.41 -21.44 4.13
N PHE A 166 -5.24 -20.84 4.19
CA PHE A 166 -5.07 -19.40 4.39
C PHE A 166 -5.70 -18.61 3.23
N ARG A 167 -5.40 -19.01 1.98
CA ARG A 167 -5.98 -18.40 0.78
C ARG A 167 -7.50 -18.44 0.80
N LYS A 168 -8.09 -19.61 1.08
CA LYS A 168 -9.55 -19.77 1.19
C LYS A 168 -10.14 -18.84 2.26
N THR A 169 -9.47 -18.75 3.41
CA THR A 169 -9.88 -17.87 4.50
C THR A 169 -9.85 -16.39 4.07
N VAL A 170 -8.73 -15.90 3.51
CA VAL A 170 -8.61 -14.51 3.06
C VAL A 170 -9.69 -14.17 2.04
N LEU A 171 -9.86 -15.00 0.99
CA LEU A 171 -10.81 -14.74 -0.10
C LEU A 171 -12.28 -14.85 0.32
N SER A 172 -12.58 -15.42 1.50
CA SER A 172 -13.95 -15.48 2.04
C SER A 172 -14.41 -14.16 2.70
N PHE A 173 -13.50 -13.24 2.98
CA PHE A 173 -13.85 -11.95 3.58
C PHE A 173 -14.51 -11.03 2.55
N LYS A 174 -15.55 -10.31 2.98
CA LYS A 174 -16.20 -9.30 2.15
C LYS A 174 -15.31 -8.06 2.08
N TYR A 175 -14.82 -7.73 0.89
CA TYR A 175 -13.96 -6.55 0.65
C TYR A 175 -14.75 -5.29 0.31
N ASP A 176 -15.98 -5.43 -0.17
CA ASP A 176 -16.90 -4.36 -0.56
C ASP A 176 -17.46 -3.55 0.63
N GLN A 177 -17.41 -4.12 1.85
CA GLN A 177 -17.87 -3.48 3.08
C GLN A 177 -16.76 -2.75 3.86
N ILE A 178 -15.54 -2.75 3.33
CA ILE A 178 -14.42 -2.06 3.96
C ILE A 178 -14.49 -0.58 3.57
N THR A 179 -14.84 0.26 4.54
CA THR A 179 -14.73 1.73 4.45
C THR A 179 -13.28 2.13 4.67
N ILE A 180 -12.47 2.02 3.62
CA ILE A 180 -11.30 2.88 3.47
C ILE A 180 -11.82 4.09 2.69
N GLU A 181 -11.35 5.30 3.01
CA GLU A 181 -11.67 6.47 2.19
C GLU A 181 -11.04 6.32 0.79
N ASP A 182 -11.66 5.50 -0.04
CA ASP A 182 -11.27 5.23 -1.44
C ASP A 182 -12.07 6.09 -2.41
N ASN A 183 -12.46 7.26 -2.01
CA ASN A 183 -13.06 8.22 -2.93
C ASN A 183 -12.00 8.78 -3.88
N PHE A 184 -11.26 7.88 -4.55
CA PHE A 184 -10.22 8.20 -5.53
C PHE A 184 -10.76 8.21 -6.95
#